data_530b70231032810d0fbc587f67b6e4c2
#
_entry.id   530b70231032810d0fbc587f67b6e4c2
#
_cell.length_a   1.000
_cell.length_b   1.000
_cell.length_c   1.000
_cell.angle_alpha   90.00
_cell.angle_beta   90.00
_cell.angle_gamma   90.00
#
_symmetry.space_group_name_H-M   'P 1'
#
loop_
_entity.id
_entity.type
_entity.pdbx_description
1 polymer ?
#
loop_
_entity_poly.entity_id
_entity_poly.type
_entity_poly.pdbx_seq_one_letter_code
_entity_poly.pdbx_strand_id
1 'polypeptide(L)'
;MTAKILNLKNPDTYAENIKVAANALLSGKIVAFPTETVYGLGVCADNDIAIENLYRVKQRSKDKKLSIMISESEEVSKYVKHVPLIAEKLIGTFWPGPLTIILDLDDNSTVGLRNPDNRVIRDLINEVAVPIASTSANISGGSPAIDAQQVISNFSDKIDVVLDGGPAEAGNPSTVVKIWDDTYKIIRHGVIGKERLSRCLNEDCFSIGS
;
A
#
# COMPACT_ATOMS: atom_id res chain seq x y z
N MET A 1 -1.04 -25.39 5.13
CA MET A 1 -0.76 -25.51 3.67
C MET A 1 0.30 -24.49 3.31
N THR A 2 1.27 -24.80 2.47
CA THR A 2 2.25 -23.83 2.00
C THR A 2 1.61 -22.86 1.00
N ALA A 3 2.01 -21.59 1.05
CA ALA A 3 1.53 -20.57 0.12
C ALA A 3 1.77 -20.95 -1.34
N LYS A 4 0.79 -20.71 -2.20
CA LYS A 4 0.94 -20.89 -3.66
C LYS A 4 1.76 -19.74 -4.24
N ILE A 5 2.89 -20.07 -4.87
CA ILE A 5 3.75 -19.06 -5.52
C ILE A 5 3.32 -18.92 -6.98
N LEU A 6 3.04 -17.70 -7.41
CA LEU A 6 2.66 -17.35 -8.77
C LEU A 6 3.75 -16.49 -9.40
N ASN A 7 4.45 -17.05 -10.39
CA ASN A 7 5.55 -16.37 -11.07
C ASN A 7 4.99 -15.36 -12.07
N LEU A 8 5.31 -14.07 -11.90
CA LEU A 8 4.89 -12.98 -12.77
C LEU A 8 5.95 -12.53 -13.79
N LYS A 9 7.10 -13.19 -13.80
CA LYS A 9 8.17 -12.90 -14.78
C LYS A 9 7.91 -13.50 -16.16
N ASN A 10 7.00 -14.48 -16.23
CA ASN A 10 6.57 -15.08 -17.50
C ASN A 10 5.35 -14.31 -18.04
N PRO A 11 5.45 -13.60 -19.16
CA PRO A 11 4.35 -12.83 -19.74
C PRO A 11 3.16 -13.70 -20.17
N ASP A 12 3.38 -14.95 -20.57
CA ASP A 12 2.31 -15.85 -21.04
C ASP A 12 1.36 -16.25 -19.90
N THR A 13 1.83 -16.29 -18.67
CA THR A 13 1.04 -16.67 -17.49
C THR A 13 0.71 -15.49 -16.57
N TYR A 14 1.20 -14.29 -16.89
CA TYR A 14 1.04 -13.10 -16.04
C TYR A 14 -0.43 -12.81 -15.74
N ALA A 15 -1.25 -12.64 -16.78
CA ALA A 15 -2.67 -12.27 -16.63
C ALA A 15 -3.46 -13.34 -15.88
N GLU A 16 -3.20 -14.62 -16.14
CA GLU A 16 -3.84 -15.72 -15.42
C GLU A 16 -3.43 -15.73 -13.94
N ASN A 17 -2.16 -15.48 -13.62
CA ASN A 17 -1.66 -15.43 -12.26
C ASN A 17 -2.27 -14.25 -11.48
N ILE A 18 -2.48 -13.09 -12.11
CA ILE A 18 -3.20 -11.95 -11.50
C ILE A 18 -4.64 -12.35 -11.17
N LYS A 19 -5.37 -13.01 -12.09
CA LYS A 19 -6.73 -13.52 -11.85
C LYS A 19 -6.79 -14.53 -10.71
N VAL A 20 -5.84 -15.45 -10.65
CA VAL A 20 -5.75 -16.41 -9.53
C VAL A 20 -5.57 -15.70 -8.20
N ALA A 21 -4.71 -14.67 -8.13
CA ALA A 21 -4.51 -13.89 -6.92
C ALA A 21 -5.74 -13.04 -6.55
N ALA A 22 -6.40 -12.45 -7.56
CA ALA A 22 -7.65 -11.70 -7.36
C ALA A 22 -8.76 -12.59 -6.78
N ASN A 23 -8.97 -13.78 -7.34
CA ASN A 23 -9.92 -14.76 -6.82
C ASN A 23 -9.58 -15.20 -5.39
N ALA A 24 -8.30 -15.30 -5.05
CA ALA A 24 -7.88 -15.59 -3.69
C ALA A 24 -8.29 -14.46 -2.73
N LEU A 25 -8.03 -13.18 -3.08
CA LEU A 25 -8.48 -12.01 -2.30
C LEU A 25 -10.00 -12.00 -2.12
N LEU A 26 -10.77 -12.17 -3.19
CA LEU A 26 -12.25 -12.22 -3.16
C LEU A 26 -12.77 -13.36 -2.30
N SER A 27 -12.00 -14.47 -2.17
CA SER A 27 -12.31 -15.57 -1.27
C SER A 27 -11.87 -15.36 0.18
N GLY A 28 -11.46 -14.15 0.55
CA GLY A 28 -11.01 -13.79 1.91
C GLY A 28 -9.61 -14.28 2.28
N LYS A 29 -8.81 -14.65 1.30
CA LYS A 29 -7.44 -15.13 1.49
C LYS A 29 -6.43 -13.98 1.54
N ILE A 30 -5.29 -14.22 2.18
CA ILE A 30 -4.18 -13.28 2.24
C ILE A 30 -3.25 -13.48 1.04
N VAL A 31 -3.02 -12.40 0.28
CA VAL A 31 -2.11 -12.38 -0.86
C VAL A 31 -0.92 -11.49 -0.56
N ALA A 32 0.28 -11.99 -0.83
CA ALA A 32 1.50 -11.18 -0.86
C ALA A 32 1.80 -10.71 -2.28
N PHE A 33 2.23 -9.46 -2.42
CA PHE A 33 2.51 -8.84 -3.72
C PHE A 33 3.68 -7.86 -3.64
N PRO A 34 4.43 -7.69 -4.75
CA PRO A 34 5.49 -6.69 -4.84
C PRO A 34 4.90 -5.28 -4.93
N THR A 35 5.65 -4.31 -4.40
CA THR A 35 5.51 -2.89 -4.70
C THR A 35 6.88 -2.33 -5.06
N GLU A 36 6.94 -1.06 -5.49
CA GLU A 36 8.22 -0.37 -5.75
C GLU A 36 9.06 -0.19 -4.48
N THR A 37 8.44 -0.29 -3.29
CA THR A 37 9.10 -0.11 -1.99
C THR A 37 9.55 -1.42 -1.37
N VAL A 38 8.60 -2.24 -0.94
CA VAL A 38 8.78 -3.55 -0.29
C VAL A 38 7.58 -4.43 -0.64
N TYR A 39 7.65 -5.71 -0.36
CA TYR A 39 6.47 -6.57 -0.50
C TYR A 39 5.37 -6.19 0.49
N GLY A 40 4.13 -6.25 0.03
CA GLY A 40 2.92 -6.07 0.82
C GLY A 40 2.20 -7.39 1.09
N LEU A 41 1.41 -7.42 2.17
CA LEU A 41 0.34 -8.39 2.40
C LEU A 41 -0.99 -7.66 2.30
N GLY A 42 -1.95 -8.23 1.61
CA GLY A 42 -3.27 -7.61 1.45
C GLY A 42 -4.42 -8.59 1.50
N VAL A 43 -5.59 -8.01 1.77
CA VAL A 43 -6.91 -8.65 1.78
C VAL A 43 -7.93 -7.66 1.21
N CYS A 44 -9.12 -8.12 0.78
CA CYS A 44 -10.21 -7.20 0.45
C CYS A 44 -10.59 -6.35 1.66
N ALA A 45 -10.74 -5.03 1.46
CA ALA A 45 -10.97 -4.07 2.54
C ALA A 45 -12.41 -4.14 3.11
N ASP A 46 -13.33 -4.74 2.39
CA ASP A 46 -14.72 -4.98 2.78
C ASP A 46 -14.95 -6.35 3.47
N ASN A 47 -13.89 -7.11 3.72
CA ASN A 47 -13.96 -8.41 4.37
C ASN A 47 -13.33 -8.36 5.77
N ASP A 48 -14.15 -8.11 6.79
CA ASP A 48 -13.73 -8.00 8.19
C ASP A 48 -13.00 -9.25 8.71
N ILE A 49 -13.43 -10.44 8.27
CA ILE A 49 -12.81 -11.72 8.68
C ILE A 49 -11.39 -11.81 8.11
N ALA A 50 -11.21 -11.43 6.85
CA ALA A 50 -9.90 -11.40 6.22
C ALA A 50 -8.97 -10.34 6.85
N ILE A 51 -9.50 -9.16 7.19
CA ILE A 51 -8.79 -8.11 7.91
C ILE A 51 -8.31 -8.62 9.27
N GLU A 52 -9.19 -9.23 10.07
CA GLU A 52 -8.84 -9.83 11.36
C GLU A 52 -7.74 -10.90 11.22
N ASN A 53 -7.85 -11.75 10.19
CA ASN A 53 -6.85 -12.75 9.90
C ASN A 53 -5.49 -12.12 9.55
N LEU A 54 -5.47 -11.05 8.75
CA LEU A 54 -4.25 -10.34 8.41
C LEU A 54 -3.58 -9.73 9.65
N TYR A 55 -4.33 -9.11 10.56
CA TYR A 55 -3.80 -8.61 11.85
C TYR A 55 -3.18 -9.74 12.68
N ARG A 56 -3.86 -10.89 12.78
CA ARG A 56 -3.39 -12.06 13.52
C ARG A 56 -2.09 -12.62 12.92
N VAL A 57 -2.06 -12.83 11.60
CA VAL A 57 -0.89 -13.37 10.89
C VAL A 57 0.33 -12.47 11.07
N LYS A 58 0.12 -11.17 11.03
CA LYS A 58 1.18 -10.16 11.22
C LYS A 58 1.58 -9.95 12.68
N GLN A 59 0.82 -10.46 13.65
CA GLN A 59 0.96 -10.10 15.07
C GLN A 59 0.95 -8.57 15.25
N ARG A 60 0.00 -7.90 14.54
CA ARG A 60 -0.08 -6.44 14.49
C ARG A 60 -1.16 -5.94 15.45
N SER A 61 -0.83 -4.92 16.23
CA SER A 61 -1.82 -4.24 17.05
C SER A 61 -2.84 -3.48 16.17
N LYS A 62 -4.12 -3.50 16.57
CA LYS A 62 -5.25 -2.90 15.81
C LYS A 62 -5.22 -1.37 15.79
N ASP A 63 -4.52 -0.74 16.73
CA ASP A 63 -4.23 0.71 16.73
C ASP A 63 -3.39 1.14 15.53
N LYS A 64 -2.63 0.21 14.93
CA LYS A 64 -1.88 0.45 13.69
C LYS A 64 -2.72 0.07 12.48
N LYS A 65 -3.58 0.99 12.01
CA LYS A 65 -4.47 0.75 10.87
C LYS A 65 -3.74 0.23 9.63
N LEU A 66 -4.43 -0.52 8.79
CA LEU A 66 -3.98 -0.91 7.46
C LEU A 66 -4.10 0.28 6.50
N SER A 67 -3.32 0.30 5.44
CA SER A 67 -3.48 1.28 4.36
C SER A 67 -4.32 0.68 3.24
N ILE A 68 -5.16 1.50 2.61
CA ILE A 68 -5.90 1.12 1.42
C ILE A 68 -5.04 1.42 0.18
N MET A 69 -4.86 0.42 -0.66
CA MET A 69 -4.22 0.56 -1.96
C MET A 69 -5.26 0.98 -3.00
N ILE A 70 -4.95 2.02 -3.76
CA ILE A 70 -5.75 2.53 -4.87
C ILE A 70 -4.94 2.47 -6.16
N SER A 71 -5.60 2.32 -7.30
CA SER A 71 -4.94 2.26 -8.62
C SER A 71 -4.77 3.63 -9.26
N GLU A 72 -5.65 4.58 -8.93
CA GLU A 72 -5.64 5.93 -9.48
C GLU A 72 -5.75 6.97 -8.36
N SER A 73 -5.05 8.11 -8.52
CA SER A 73 -5.01 9.16 -7.48
C SER A 73 -6.37 9.81 -7.22
N GLU A 74 -7.21 9.88 -8.23
CA GLU A 74 -8.57 10.45 -8.18
C GLU A 74 -9.51 9.67 -7.25
N GLU A 75 -9.18 8.41 -6.99
CA GLU A 75 -9.97 7.56 -6.09
C GLU A 75 -9.97 8.05 -4.63
N VAL A 76 -9.06 8.97 -4.26
CA VAL A 76 -9.07 9.61 -2.94
C VAL A 76 -10.43 10.20 -2.61
N SER A 77 -11.11 10.80 -3.60
CA SER A 77 -12.46 11.39 -3.45
C SER A 77 -13.54 10.39 -3.05
N LYS A 78 -13.31 9.08 -3.21
CA LYS A 78 -14.23 8.04 -2.73
C LYS A 78 -14.17 7.86 -1.21
N TYR A 79 -13.09 8.33 -0.56
CA TYR A 79 -12.83 8.12 0.87
C TYR A 79 -13.05 9.38 1.69
N VAL A 80 -12.71 10.55 1.15
CA VAL A 80 -12.81 11.83 1.86
C VAL A 80 -13.60 12.83 1.01
N LYS A 81 -14.46 13.62 1.66
CA LYS A 81 -15.26 14.64 0.97
C LYS A 81 -14.44 15.84 0.55
N HIS A 82 -13.42 16.15 1.32
CA HIS A 82 -12.52 17.27 1.06
C HIS A 82 -11.08 16.79 1.16
N VAL A 83 -10.30 17.03 0.11
CA VAL A 83 -8.87 16.76 0.08
C VAL A 83 -8.16 18.06 0.45
N PRO A 84 -7.39 18.13 1.57
CA PRO A 84 -6.64 19.33 1.91
C PRO A 84 -5.63 19.71 0.81
N LEU A 85 -5.37 21.00 0.57
CA LEU A 85 -4.42 21.46 -0.44
C LEU A 85 -3.01 20.85 -0.29
N ILE A 86 -2.56 20.68 0.95
CA ILE A 86 -1.29 19.97 1.23
C ILE A 86 -1.34 18.53 0.70
N ALA A 87 -2.47 17.82 0.86
CA ALA A 87 -2.63 16.46 0.34
C ALA A 87 -2.62 16.45 -1.19
N GLU A 88 -3.33 17.38 -1.84
CA GLU A 88 -3.35 17.50 -3.31
C GLU A 88 -1.93 17.70 -3.88
N LYS A 89 -1.13 18.59 -3.28
CA LYS A 89 0.26 18.84 -3.68
C LYS A 89 1.14 17.59 -3.54
N LEU A 90 1.03 16.90 -2.40
CA LEU A 90 1.80 15.69 -2.16
C LEU A 90 1.36 14.55 -3.08
N ILE A 91 0.08 14.40 -3.35
CA ILE A 91 -0.49 13.45 -4.32
C ILE A 91 0.07 13.74 -5.71
N GLY A 92 -0.08 14.97 -6.21
CA GLY A 92 0.39 15.36 -7.54
C GLY A 92 1.90 15.22 -7.75
N THR A 93 2.68 15.24 -6.66
CA THR A 93 4.15 15.12 -6.74
C THR A 93 4.65 13.68 -6.56
N PHE A 94 4.00 12.90 -5.69
CA PHE A 94 4.56 11.62 -5.21
C PHE A 94 3.72 10.40 -5.53
N TRP A 95 2.54 10.54 -6.14
CA TRP A 95 1.73 9.43 -6.61
C TRP A 95 1.64 9.41 -8.15
N PRO A 96 1.73 8.21 -8.74
CA PRO A 96 2.01 6.91 -8.10
C PRO A 96 3.38 6.87 -7.44
N GLY A 97 3.51 6.25 -6.25
CA GLY A 97 4.82 6.15 -5.62
C GLY A 97 4.85 5.85 -4.12
N PRO A 98 6.04 6.08 -3.50
CA PRO A 98 6.37 5.59 -2.18
C PRO A 98 5.86 6.49 -1.03
N LEU A 99 4.67 7.08 -1.18
CA LEU A 99 4.01 7.91 -0.18
C LEU A 99 2.68 7.29 0.26
N THR A 100 2.49 7.15 1.57
CA THR A 100 1.20 6.84 2.18
C THR A 100 0.69 8.08 2.89
N ILE A 101 -0.54 8.50 2.58
CA ILE A 101 -1.17 9.69 3.16
C ILE A 101 -2.31 9.23 4.06
N ILE A 102 -2.32 9.71 5.30
CA ILE A 102 -3.40 9.49 6.27
C ILE A 102 -4.24 10.76 6.31
N LEU A 103 -5.53 10.61 6.02
CA LEU A 103 -6.54 11.67 6.05
C LEU A 103 -7.59 11.37 7.10
N ASP A 104 -8.16 12.43 7.67
CA ASP A 104 -9.28 12.32 8.59
C ASP A 104 -10.59 12.07 7.82
N LEU A 105 -11.48 11.26 8.40
CA LEU A 105 -12.82 10.98 7.91
C LEU A 105 -13.86 11.77 8.70
N ASP A 106 -15.08 11.89 8.16
CA ASP A 106 -16.18 12.64 8.78
C ASP A 106 -16.59 12.11 10.17
N ASP A 107 -16.33 10.85 10.46
CA ASP A 107 -16.63 10.18 11.73
C ASP A 107 -15.51 10.31 12.78
N ASN A 108 -14.57 11.22 12.58
CA ASN A 108 -13.35 11.40 13.37
C ASN A 108 -12.39 10.19 13.35
N SER A 109 -12.61 9.24 12.46
CA SER A 109 -11.63 8.20 12.21
C SER A 109 -10.64 8.64 11.13
N THR A 110 -9.71 7.76 10.72
CA THR A 110 -8.72 8.07 9.69
C THR A 110 -8.64 6.95 8.66
N VAL A 111 -8.28 7.30 7.44
CA VAL A 111 -7.91 6.37 6.39
C VAL A 111 -6.49 6.64 5.91
N GLY A 112 -5.68 5.60 5.77
CA GLY A 112 -4.39 5.68 5.10
C GLY A 112 -4.52 5.21 3.66
N LEU A 113 -4.17 6.06 2.69
CA LEU A 113 -4.28 5.79 1.26
C LEU A 113 -2.90 5.75 0.62
N ARG A 114 -2.73 4.89 -0.39
CA ARG A 114 -1.52 4.84 -1.21
C ARG A 114 -1.86 4.43 -2.64
N ASN A 115 -1.29 5.14 -3.60
CA ASN A 115 -1.24 4.74 -5.01
C ASN A 115 0.20 4.27 -5.32
N PRO A 116 0.49 2.95 -5.34
CA PRO A 116 1.85 2.45 -5.53
C PRO A 116 2.28 2.53 -7.00
N ASP A 117 3.55 2.88 -7.26
CA ASP A 117 4.13 2.83 -8.60
C ASP A 117 4.68 1.42 -8.93
N ASN A 118 3.76 0.48 -9.01
CA ASN A 118 4.09 -0.90 -9.38
C ASN A 118 2.94 -1.52 -10.18
N ARG A 119 3.26 -2.03 -11.37
CA ARG A 119 2.27 -2.62 -12.29
C ARG A 119 1.49 -3.77 -11.66
N VAL A 120 2.18 -4.67 -10.95
CA VAL A 120 1.55 -5.89 -10.40
C VAL A 120 0.41 -5.55 -9.45
N ILE A 121 0.66 -4.64 -8.49
CA ILE A 121 -0.39 -4.28 -7.53
C ILE A 121 -1.50 -3.46 -8.18
N ARG A 122 -1.22 -2.61 -9.16
CA ARG A 122 -2.25 -1.88 -9.91
C ARG A 122 -3.13 -2.83 -10.73
N ASP A 123 -2.53 -3.78 -11.46
CA ASP A 123 -3.27 -4.79 -12.21
C ASP A 123 -4.13 -5.66 -11.26
N LEU A 124 -3.59 -6.00 -10.06
CA LEU A 124 -4.33 -6.76 -9.06
C LEU A 124 -5.53 -5.97 -8.50
N ILE A 125 -5.37 -4.69 -8.17
CA ILE A 125 -6.46 -3.82 -7.70
C ILE A 125 -7.56 -3.75 -8.76
N ASN A 126 -7.20 -3.53 -10.01
CA ASN A 126 -8.13 -3.44 -11.14
C ASN A 126 -8.89 -4.76 -11.37
N GLU A 127 -8.22 -5.91 -11.25
CA GLU A 127 -8.85 -7.22 -11.42
C GLU A 127 -9.79 -7.57 -10.26
N VAL A 128 -9.44 -7.21 -9.02
CA VAL A 128 -10.29 -7.42 -7.83
C VAL A 128 -11.51 -6.51 -7.84
N ALA A 129 -11.36 -5.28 -8.37
CA ALA A 129 -12.39 -4.23 -8.43
C ALA A 129 -13.01 -3.83 -7.06
N VAL A 130 -12.33 -4.18 -5.96
CA VAL A 130 -12.63 -3.69 -4.60
C VAL A 130 -11.34 -3.22 -3.94
N PRO A 131 -11.40 -2.29 -2.97
CA PRO A 131 -10.21 -1.80 -2.30
C PRO A 131 -9.43 -2.90 -1.59
N ILE A 132 -8.09 -2.84 -1.63
CA ILE A 132 -7.21 -3.77 -0.94
C ILE A 132 -6.65 -3.10 0.30
N ALA A 133 -7.03 -3.62 1.48
CA ALA A 133 -6.39 -3.25 2.75
C ALA A 133 -5.04 -3.96 2.86
N SER A 134 -3.98 -3.21 3.11
CA SER A 134 -2.63 -3.76 3.05
C SER A 134 -1.68 -3.26 4.13
N THR A 135 -0.58 -3.98 4.25
CA THR A 135 0.56 -3.65 5.12
C THR A 135 1.84 -4.28 4.56
N SER A 136 3.03 -3.82 5.00
CA SER A 136 4.30 -4.43 4.60
C SER A 136 4.42 -5.91 4.99
N ALA A 137 5.09 -6.73 4.18
CA ALA A 137 5.26 -8.16 4.41
C ALA A 137 6.40 -8.44 5.41
N ASN A 138 6.13 -8.24 6.71
CA ASN A 138 7.01 -8.57 7.83
C ASN A 138 6.19 -8.91 9.07
N ILE A 139 6.73 -9.67 10.00
CA ILE A 139 6.19 -9.73 11.35
C ILE A 139 6.35 -8.35 11.99
N SER A 140 5.39 -7.93 12.80
CA SER A 140 5.37 -6.57 13.39
C SER A 140 6.67 -6.26 14.13
N GLY A 141 7.33 -5.16 13.76
CA GLY A 141 8.65 -4.78 14.30
C GLY A 141 9.86 -5.35 13.56
N GLY A 142 9.69 -6.34 12.70
CA GLY A 142 10.77 -6.89 11.87
C GLY A 142 11.00 -6.13 10.56
N SER A 143 12.08 -6.48 9.84
CA SER A 143 12.38 -5.91 8.53
C SER A 143 11.37 -6.36 7.48
N PRO A 144 10.86 -5.46 6.62
CA PRO A 144 9.98 -5.82 5.51
C PRO A 144 10.69 -6.72 4.49
N ALA A 145 9.96 -7.68 3.93
CA ALA A 145 10.45 -8.51 2.84
C ALA A 145 10.61 -7.67 1.55
N ILE A 146 11.72 -7.89 0.86
CA ILE A 146 12.03 -7.21 -0.41
C ILE A 146 11.88 -8.15 -1.62
N ASP A 147 11.66 -9.44 -1.39
CA ASP A 147 11.43 -10.44 -2.43
C ASP A 147 10.46 -11.54 -1.95
N ALA A 148 10.00 -12.36 -2.89
CA ALA A 148 9.06 -13.45 -2.61
C ALA A 148 9.65 -14.51 -1.68
N GLN A 149 10.97 -14.77 -1.73
CA GLN A 149 11.62 -15.76 -0.89
C GLN A 149 11.60 -15.34 0.59
N GLN A 150 11.83 -14.06 0.87
CA GLN A 150 11.74 -13.51 2.23
C GLN A 150 10.29 -13.54 2.74
N VAL A 151 9.30 -13.27 1.87
CA VAL A 151 7.88 -13.43 2.22
C VAL A 151 7.59 -14.86 2.65
N ILE A 152 8.04 -15.85 1.87
CA ILE A 152 7.84 -17.27 2.16
C ILE A 152 8.52 -17.65 3.47
N SER A 153 9.76 -17.20 3.68
CA SER A 153 10.49 -17.48 4.92
C SER A 153 9.78 -16.97 6.17
N ASN A 154 9.06 -15.82 6.06
CA ASN A 154 8.34 -15.22 7.17
C ASN A 154 6.92 -15.77 7.38
N PHE A 155 6.25 -16.25 6.31
CA PHE A 155 4.80 -16.48 6.32
C PHE A 155 4.34 -17.78 5.65
N SER A 156 5.21 -18.68 5.22
CA SER A 156 4.94 -19.81 4.29
C SER A 156 3.61 -20.56 4.50
N ASP A 157 3.21 -20.79 5.75
CA ASP A 157 2.02 -21.54 6.14
C ASP A 157 0.86 -20.65 6.65
N LYS A 158 1.08 -19.33 6.68
CA LYS A 158 0.16 -18.34 7.27
C LYS A 158 -0.55 -17.48 6.24
N ILE A 159 -0.10 -17.52 4.99
CA ILE A 159 -0.70 -16.79 3.86
C ILE A 159 -1.01 -17.77 2.73
N ASP A 160 -1.82 -17.36 1.78
CA ASP A 160 -2.38 -18.27 0.78
C ASP A 160 -1.66 -18.19 -0.56
N VAL A 161 -1.31 -16.97 -1.01
CA VAL A 161 -0.71 -16.72 -2.32
C VAL A 161 0.44 -15.72 -2.21
N VAL A 162 1.49 -15.95 -2.98
CA VAL A 162 2.60 -15.02 -3.20
C VAL A 162 2.75 -14.74 -4.69
N LEU A 163 2.62 -13.50 -5.09
CA LEU A 163 2.93 -13.01 -6.43
C LEU A 163 4.45 -12.71 -6.50
N ASP A 164 5.21 -13.55 -7.21
CA ASP A 164 6.65 -13.31 -7.42
C ASP A 164 6.89 -12.46 -8.67
N GLY A 165 6.96 -11.14 -8.46
CA GLY A 165 7.34 -10.16 -9.47
C GLY A 165 8.83 -9.79 -9.48
N GLY A 166 9.66 -10.48 -8.70
CA GLY A 166 11.07 -10.14 -8.48
C GLY A 166 11.30 -9.27 -7.25
N PRO A 167 12.52 -8.78 -7.03
CA PRO A 167 12.87 -7.94 -5.89
C PRO A 167 12.22 -6.55 -6.00
N ALA A 168 11.85 -5.97 -4.84
CA ALA A 168 11.40 -4.60 -4.74
C ALA A 168 12.57 -3.62 -4.97
N GLU A 169 12.34 -2.55 -5.73
CA GLU A 169 13.41 -1.65 -6.18
C GLU A 169 14.02 -0.82 -5.06
N ALA A 170 13.19 -0.21 -4.21
CA ALA A 170 13.66 0.72 -3.18
C ALA A 170 14.21 0.01 -1.93
N GLY A 171 13.73 -1.18 -1.60
CA GLY A 171 14.15 -1.93 -0.41
C GLY A 171 13.78 -1.29 0.94
N ASN A 172 13.17 -0.11 0.93
CA ASN A 172 12.70 0.63 2.10
C ASN A 172 11.19 0.88 2.03
N PRO A 173 10.46 0.93 3.15
CA PRO A 173 9.02 1.16 3.14
C PRO A 173 8.66 2.57 2.69
N SER A 174 7.37 2.77 2.32
CA SER A 174 6.84 4.10 1.99
C SER A 174 6.98 5.05 3.16
N THR A 175 7.19 6.34 2.87
CA THR A 175 7.01 7.40 3.86
C THR A 175 5.53 7.52 4.17
N VAL A 176 5.19 7.71 5.45
CA VAL A 176 3.80 7.89 5.91
C VAL A 176 3.64 9.27 6.50
N VAL A 177 2.73 10.05 5.96
CA VAL A 177 2.36 11.37 6.48
C VAL A 177 0.91 11.36 6.91
N LYS A 178 0.61 11.99 8.05
CA LYS A 178 -0.75 12.35 8.43
C LYS A 178 -0.96 13.82 8.09
N ILE A 179 -2.09 14.14 7.47
CA ILE A 179 -2.48 15.49 7.08
C ILE A 179 -3.80 15.82 7.77
N TRP A 180 -3.90 17.02 8.31
CA TRP A 180 -5.12 17.61 8.85
C TRP A 180 -5.06 19.13 8.62
N ASP A 181 -6.12 19.68 8.07
CA ASP A 181 -6.17 21.08 7.66
C ASP A 181 -4.94 21.46 6.80
N ASP A 182 -4.26 22.55 7.12
CA ASP A 182 -3.07 23.03 6.44
C ASP A 182 -1.75 22.56 7.10
N THR A 183 -1.79 21.44 7.83
CA THR A 183 -0.61 20.90 8.51
C THR A 183 -0.37 19.43 8.17
N TYR A 184 0.88 18.99 8.35
CA TYR A 184 1.24 17.59 8.21
C TYR A 184 2.24 17.13 9.27
N LYS A 185 2.25 15.82 9.53
CA LYS A 185 3.24 15.16 10.39
C LYS A 185 3.75 13.90 9.72
N ILE A 186 5.07 13.71 9.71
CA ILE A 186 5.66 12.44 9.30
C ILE A 186 5.45 11.44 10.43
N ILE A 187 4.65 10.41 10.15
CA ILE A 187 4.35 9.31 11.08
C ILE A 187 5.41 8.21 10.98
N ARG A 188 5.94 8.01 9.76
CA ARG A 188 7.02 7.06 9.50
C ARG A 188 7.92 7.60 8.41
N HIS A 189 9.23 7.65 8.69
CA HIS A 189 10.24 7.89 7.66
C HIS A 189 10.35 6.67 6.73
N GLY A 190 10.52 6.91 5.44
CA GLY A 190 10.66 5.90 4.39
C GLY A 190 11.47 6.45 3.21
N VAL A 191 11.13 6.01 2.00
CA VAL A 191 11.85 6.37 0.75
C VAL A 191 11.91 7.89 0.51
N ILE A 192 10.83 8.62 0.85
CA ILE A 192 10.80 10.08 0.67
C ILE A 192 11.32 10.74 1.95
N GLY A 193 12.46 11.42 1.85
CA GLY A 193 13.07 12.18 2.96
C GLY A 193 12.28 13.46 3.30
N LYS A 194 12.48 13.95 4.54
CA LYS A 194 11.83 15.16 5.06
C LYS A 194 12.10 16.39 4.17
N GLU A 195 13.31 16.54 3.70
CA GLU A 195 13.75 17.68 2.86
C GLU A 195 12.97 17.72 1.55
N ARG A 196 12.72 16.56 0.95
CA ARG A 196 11.97 16.45 -0.31
C ARG A 196 10.47 16.76 -0.11
N LEU A 197 9.89 16.32 1.01
CA LEU A 197 8.52 16.70 1.41
C LEU A 197 8.40 18.21 1.63
N SER A 198 9.33 18.80 2.41
CA SER A 198 9.32 20.25 2.71
C SER A 198 9.51 21.08 1.45
N ARG A 199 10.37 20.67 0.52
CA ARG A 199 10.56 21.36 -0.75
C ARG A 199 9.27 21.39 -1.57
N CYS A 200 8.62 20.25 -1.76
CA CYS A 200 7.35 20.15 -2.48
C CYS A 200 6.28 21.10 -1.92
N LEU A 201 6.23 21.29 -0.60
CA LEU A 201 5.23 22.14 0.04
C LEU A 201 5.59 23.63 0.05
N ASN A 202 6.89 23.97 -0.08
CA ASN A 202 7.39 25.37 -0.02
C ASN A 202 7.59 26.01 -1.39
N GLU A 203 7.69 25.22 -2.48
CA GLU A 203 7.99 25.75 -3.83
C GLU A 203 6.92 26.69 -4.39
N ASP A 204 5.68 26.66 -3.88
CA ASP A 204 4.63 27.60 -4.31
C ASP A 204 4.63 28.96 -3.58
N CYS A 205 5.50 29.16 -2.59
CA CYS A 205 5.65 30.49 -1.96
C CYS A 205 6.39 31.51 -2.85
N PHE A 206 6.98 31.07 -3.97
CA PHE A 206 7.76 31.95 -4.87
C PHE A 206 7.11 32.19 -6.25
N SER A 207 5.93 31.63 -6.55
CA SER A 207 5.28 31.82 -7.85
C SER A 207 4.15 32.86 -7.88
N ILE A 208 3.99 33.64 -6.80
CA ILE A 208 3.06 34.79 -6.79
C ILE A 208 3.91 36.06 -6.69
N GLY A 209 4.52 36.47 -7.81
CA GLY A 209 5.27 37.71 -7.87
C GLY A 209 6.18 37.85 -9.10
N SER A 210 5.58 38.01 -10.26
CA SER A 210 6.17 38.75 -11.41
C SER A 210 5.08 39.07 -12.42
#